data_06aa4026b5b1de4d5ee37b8c5e98e1f7
#
_entry.id   06aa4026b5b1de4d5ee37b8c5e98e1f7
#
_cell.length_a   1.000
_cell.length_b   1.000
_cell.length_c   1.000
_cell.angle_alpha   90.00
_cell.angle_beta   90.00
_cell.angle_gamma   90.00
#
_symmetry.space_group_name_H-M   'P 1'
#
loop_
_entity.id
_entity.type
_entity.pdbx_description
1 polymer ?
#
loop_
_entity_poly.entity_id
_entity_poly.type
_entity_poly.pdbx_seq_one_letter_code
_entity_poly.pdbx_strand_id
1 'polypeptide(L)'
;MIIFWFRRDLRLNDNHGLYKALKYGNTVLPIFIYDTNITNKLEENDHRLKFISDAIKEMNSKLQSTNNKIFTFRGKPSDIISQLIKQYNIKAIFCNKDYEPYAKERDQDIVKICDKQGVSYYSFKDHVIFEEDEIVKNDGTPYVVYTPYSKKWLEKFKESKLESYNSENHLHNLVKANNIEHADFNKTFNNEVIYPKNYVLNNNIIDKYEDTRNFPALDSTSR
;
A
#
# COMPACT_ATOMS: atom_id res chain seq x y z
N MET A 1 -11.61 -13.91 -10.03
CA MET A 1 -11.41 -12.90 -8.97
C MET A 1 -10.14 -12.13 -9.25
N ILE A 2 -10.03 -10.90 -8.75
CA ILE A 2 -8.85 -10.02 -8.91
C ILE A 2 -8.36 -9.68 -7.51
N ILE A 3 -7.05 -9.62 -7.30
CA ILE A 3 -6.48 -9.08 -6.05
C ILE A 3 -6.13 -7.62 -6.25
N PHE A 4 -6.50 -6.75 -5.30
CA PHE A 4 -5.83 -5.48 -5.07
C PHE A 4 -5.01 -5.57 -3.79
N TRP A 5 -3.68 -5.42 -3.92
CA TRP A 5 -2.75 -5.56 -2.82
C TRP A 5 -2.32 -4.17 -2.32
N PHE A 6 -2.94 -3.74 -1.19
CA PHE A 6 -2.53 -2.56 -0.46
C PHE A 6 -1.14 -2.73 0.14
N ARG A 7 -0.35 -1.65 0.12
CA ARG A 7 0.99 -1.59 0.71
C ARG A 7 1.17 -0.31 1.54
N ARG A 8 1.80 0.73 0.98
CA ARG A 8 1.97 2.05 1.62
C ARG A 8 0.79 2.99 1.38
N ASP A 9 -0.07 2.65 0.49
CA ASP A 9 -1.18 3.40 -0.08
C ASP A 9 -2.50 3.14 0.65
N LEU A 10 -2.48 3.15 1.99
CA LEU A 10 -3.62 2.79 2.84
C LEU A 10 -4.73 3.86 2.80
N ARG A 11 -5.41 3.94 1.65
CA ARG A 11 -6.56 4.81 1.43
C ARG A 11 -7.51 4.21 0.39
N LEU A 12 -8.81 4.55 0.51
CA LEU A 12 -9.87 4.08 -0.39
C LEU A 12 -10.19 5.07 -1.51
N ASN A 13 -9.87 6.34 -1.31
CA ASN A 13 -10.12 7.44 -2.24
C ASN A 13 -8.84 7.82 -2.98
N ASP A 14 -9.01 8.28 -4.21
CA ASP A 14 -7.91 8.74 -5.07
C ASP A 14 -6.72 7.78 -5.12
N ASN A 15 -6.99 6.47 -5.25
CA ASN A 15 -5.98 5.41 -5.29
C ASN A 15 -5.93 4.82 -6.70
N HIS A 16 -4.84 5.07 -7.43
CA HIS A 16 -4.71 4.74 -8.85
C HIS A 16 -4.86 3.24 -9.11
N GLY A 17 -4.08 2.41 -8.44
CA GLY A 17 -4.12 0.96 -8.63
C GLY A 17 -5.45 0.35 -8.22
N LEU A 18 -6.05 0.84 -7.11
CA LEU A 18 -7.38 0.41 -6.68
C LEU A 18 -8.44 0.78 -7.72
N TYR A 19 -8.42 2.02 -8.22
CA TYR A 19 -9.32 2.45 -9.28
C TYR A 19 -9.24 1.54 -10.51
N LYS A 20 -8.02 1.23 -10.97
CA LYS A 20 -7.80 0.34 -12.12
C LYS A 20 -8.29 -1.07 -11.84
N ALA A 21 -8.05 -1.63 -10.66
CA ALA A 21 -8.55 -2.95 -10.27
C ALA A 21 -10.08 -2.99 -10.27
N LEU A 22 -10.74 -1.99 -9.67
CA LEU A 22 -12.20 -1.89 -9.59
C LEU A 22 -12.86 -1.68 -10.94
N LYS A 23 -12.16 -1.04 -11.90
CA LYS A 23 -12.63 -0.87 -13.29
C LYS A 23 -12.38 -2.10 -14.16
N TYR A 24 -11.37 -2.90 -13.80
CA TYR A 24 -11.01 -4.11 -14.55
C TYR A 24 -12.02 -5.25 -14.32
N GLY A 25 -12.63 -5.35 -13.13
CA GLY A 25 -13.60 -6.40 -12.84
C GLY A 25 -14.45 -6.19 -11.60
N ASN A 26 -15.49 -7.00 -11.48
CA ASN A 26 -16.57 -6.84 -10.50
C ASN A 26 -16.35 -7.63 -9.20
N THR A 27 -15.20 -8.29 -9.04
CA THR A 27 -14.92 -9.10 -7.86
C THR A 27 -13.46 -8.90 -7.48
N VAL A 28 -13.20 -7.80 -6.76
CA VAL A 28 -11.87 -7.40 -6.31
C VAL A 28 -11.71 -7.76 -4.84
N LEU A 29 -10.71 -8.60 -4.55
CA LEU A 29 -10.29 -8.98 -3.20
C LEU A 29 -9.22 -7.99 -2.71
N PRO A 30 -9.56 -7.06 -1.80
CA PRO A 30 -8.58 -6.14 -1.25
C PRO A 30 -7.83 -6.82 -0.12
N ILE A 31 -6.50 -6.89 -0.25
CA ILE A 31 -5.63 -7.52 0.75
C ILE A 31 -4.56 -6.57 1.27
N PHE A 32 -4.11 -6.82 2.50
CA PHE A 32 -2.88 -6.28 3.06
C PHE A 32 -2.04 -7.42 3.66
N ILE A 33 -0.73 -7.40 3.43
CA ILE A 33 0.19 -8.43 3.94
C ILE A 33 1.18 -7.77 4.90
N TYR A 34 1.14 -8.19 6.17
CA TYR A 34 2.22 -7.92 7.12
C TYR A 34 3.41 -8.83 6.77
N ASP A 35 4.28 -8.30 5.92
CA ASP A 35 5.43 -9.01 5.37
C ASP A 35 6.43 -9.36 6.48
N THR A 36 6.65 -10.65 6.72
CA THR A 36 7.54 -11.12 7.77
C THR A 36 9.01 -10.81 7.51
N ASN A 37 9.41 -10.58 6.26
CA ASN A 37 10.77 -10.10 5.95
C ASN A 37 11.01 -8.67 6.46
N ILE A 38 9.94 -7.90 6.67
CA ILE A 38 9.97 -6.56 7.24
C ILE A 38 9.65 -6.62 8.73
N THR A 39 8.50 -7.22 9.09
CA THR A 39 7.96 -7.13 10.45
C THR A 39 8.81 -7.88 11.49
N ASN A 40 9.51 -8.95 11.11
CA ASN A 40 10.40 -9.68 12.02
C ASN A 40 11.70 -8.92 12.35
N LYS A 41 11.99 -7.81 11.66
CA LYS A 41 13.14 -6.93 11.93
C LYS A 41 12.76 -5.73 12.79
N LEU A 42 11.47 -5.56 13.08
CA LEU A 42 10.96 -4.47 13.90
C LEU A 42 10.99 -4.86 15.37
N GLU A 43 11.13 -3.87 16.24
CA GLU A 43 10.98 -4.06 17.67
C GLU A 43 9.52 -4.40 18.02
N GLU A 44 9.33 -5.09 19.14
CA GLU A 44 8.00 -5.57 19.58
C GLU A 44 6.97 -4.43 19.75
N ASN A 45 7.44 -3.23 20.07
CA ASN A 45 6.63 -2.02 20.27
C ASN A 45 6.75 -1.01 19.12
N ASP A 46 7.08 -1.45 17.92
CA ASP A 46 7.22 -0.54 16.78
C ASP A 46 5.89 0.13 16.42
N HIS A 47 5.85 1.46 16.57
CA HIS A 47 4.65 2.26 16.35
C HIS A 47 4.12 2.22 14.91
N ARG A 48 4.97 1.86 13.93
CA ARG A 48 4.55 1.72 12.53
C ARG A 48 3.51 0.62 12.37
N LEU A 49 3.63 -0.48 13.11
CA LEU A 49 2.65 -1.57 13.06
C LEU A 49 1.29 -1.14 13.59
N LYS A 50 1.27 -0.35 14.67
CA LYS A 50 0.02 0.20 15.21
C LYS A 50 -0.61 1.17 14.22
N PHE A 51 0.16 2.09 13.65
CA PHE A 51 -0.32 3.06 12.67
C PHE A 51 -0.97 2.37 11.46
N ILE A 52 -0.29 1.35 10.88
CA ILE A 52 -0.82 0.55 9.78
C ILE A 52 -2.14 -0.13 10.17
N SER A 53 -2.17 -0.74 11.36
CA SER A 53 -3.39 -1.40 11.81
C SER A 53 -4.55 -0.46 12.02
N ASP A 54 -4.31 0.71 12.60
CA ASP A 54 -5.35 1.70 12.83
C ASP A 54 -5.88 2.26 11.51
N ALA A 55 -4.99 2.50 10.52
CA ALA A 55 -5.38 2.89 9.18
C ALA A 55 -6.28 1.82 8.51
N ILE A 56 -5.91 0.54 8.61
CA ILE A 56 -6.74 -0.57 8.07
C ILE A 56 -8.09 -0.66 8.79
N LYS A 57 -8.12 -0.48 10.12
CA LYS A 57 -9.38 -0.45 10.88
C LYS A 57 -10.29 0.69 10.44
N GLU A 58 -9.73 1.88 10.24
CA GLU A 58 -10.48 3.03 9.74
C GLU A 58 -11.05 2.77 8.34
N MET A 59 -10.23 2.23 7.43
CA MET A 59 -10.71 1.84 6.10
C MET A 59 -11.82 0.80 6.19
N ASN A 60 -11.69 -0.22 7.05
CA ASN A 60 -12.69 -1.24 7.26
C ASN A 60 -13.99 -0.69 7.85
N SER A 61 -13.92 0.31 8.74
CA SER A 61 -15.13 0.98 9.26
C SER A 61 -15.91 1.67 8.14
N LYS A 62 -15.24 2.28 7.18
CA LYS A 62 -15.85 2.90 5.99
C LYS A 62 -16.50 1.85 5.05
N LEU A 63 -15.96 0.64 5.01
CA LEU A 63 -16.45 -0.46 4.16
C LEU A 63 -17.55 -1.29 4.81
N GLN A 64 -17.79 -1.13 6.10
CA GLN A 64 -18.72 -1.96 6.87
C GLN A 64 -20.16 -1.89 6.35
N SER A 65 -20.64 -0.70 5.97
CA SER A 65 -22.01 -0.48 5.46
C SER A 65 -22.30 -1.27 4.18
N THR A 66 -21.27 -1.62 3.41
CA THR A 66 -21.38 -2.38 2.18
C THR A 66 -21.01 -3.84 2.33
N ASN A 67 -20.75 -4.32 3.55
CA ASN A 67 -20.28 -5.67 3.85
C ASN A 67 -19.00 -6.06 3.11
N ASN A 68 -18.08 -5.09 2.98
CA ASN A 68 -16.76 -5.30 2.42
C ASN A 68 -15.69 -5.08 3.50
N LYS A 69 -14.52 -5.63 3.32
CA LYS A 69 -13.36 -5.38 4.20
C LYS A 69 -12.05 -5.65 3.48
N ILE A 70 -10.96 -5.09 4.01
CA ILE A 70 -9.60 -5.45 3.63
C ILE A 70 -9.20 -6.70 4.42
N PHE A 71 -8.77 -7.73 3.72
CA PHE A 71 -8.30 -8.98 4.31
C PHE A 71 -6.82 -8.85 4.64
N THR A 72 -6.46 -9.12 5.89
CA THR A 72 -5.08 -9.00 6.35
C THR A 72 -4.44 -10.37 6.52
N PHE A 73 -3.18 -10.48 6.13
CA PHE A 73 -2.36 -11.67 6.23
C PHE A 73 -1.03 -11.34 6.89
N ARG A 74 -0.40 -12.32 7.54
CA ARG A 74 0.98 -12.22 8.03
C ARG A 74 1.80 -13.36 7.48
N GLY A 75 2.90 -13.05 6.78
CA GLY A 75 3.78 -14.04 6.17
C GLY A 75 4.61 -13.46 5.04
N LYS A 76 5.30 -14.31 4.29
CA LYS A 76 6.00 -13.90 3.08
C LYS A 76 5.00 -13.64 1.96
N PRO A 77 5.05 -12.49 1.27
CA PRO A 77 4.12 -12.19 0.18
C PRO A 77 4.06 -13.24 -0.92
N SER A 78 5.20 -13.84 -1.27
CA SER A 78 5.29 -14.93 -2.26
C SER A 78 4.42 -16.13 -1.90
N ASP A 79 4.45 -16.54 -0.63
CA ASP A 79 3.72 -17.72 -0.16
C ASP A 79 2.21 -17.42 -0.12
N ILE A 80 1.85 -16.27 0.46
CA ILE A 80 0.45 -15.83 0.60
C ILE A 80 -0.19 -15.66 -0.78
N ILE A 81 0.45 -14.93 -1.69
CA ILE A 81 -0.09 -14.69 -3.03
C ILE A 81 -0.20 -15.99 -3.81
N SER A 82 0.81 -16.88 -3.73
CA SER A 82 0.76 -18.18 -4.40
C SER A 82 -0.41 -19.04 -3.93
N GLN A 83 -0.72 -19.02 -2.62
CA GLN A 83 -1.88 -19.72 -2.06
C GLN A 83 -3.20 -19.10 -2.49
N LEU A 84 -3.31 -17.76 -2.45
CA LEU A 84 -4.53 -17.06 -2.86
C LEU A 84 -4.86 -17.32 -4.35
N ILE A 85 -3.84 -17.35 -5.22
CA ILE A 85 -4.02 -17.68 -6.64
C ILE A 85 -4.62 -19.07 -6.80
N LYS A 86 -4.10 -20.07 -6.08
CA LYS A 86 -4.58 -21.45 -6.15
C LYS A 86 -6.00 -21.61 -5.59
N GLN A 87 -6.29 -20.91 -4.49
CA GLN A 87 -7.56 -21.08 -3.75
C GLN A 87 -8.72 -20.37 -4.43
N TYR A 88 -8.51 -19.18 -5.03
CA TYR A 88 -9.60 -18.31 -5.49
C TYR A 88 -9.65 -18.07 -6.99
N ASN A 89 -8.95 -18.85 -7.82
CA ASN A 89 -8.92 -18.66 -9.27
C ASN A 89 -8.66 -17.19 -9.65
N ILE A 90 -7.59 -16.63 -9.08
CA ILE A 90 -7.19 -15.25 -9.33
C ILE A 90 -6.76 -15.09 -10.79
N LYS A 91 -7.24 -14.03 -11.46
CA LYS A 91 -6.92 -13.71 -12.84
C LYS A 91 -5.89 -12.62 -12.97
N ALA A 92 -5.87 -11.69 -12.01
CA ALA A 92 -4.95 -10.57 -12.02
C ALA A 92 -4.67 -10.06 -10.60
N ILE A 93 -3.50 -9.48 -10.44
CA ILE A 93 -3.06 -8.76 -9.23
C ILE A 93 -2.77 -7.33 -9.61
N PHE A 94 -3.32 -6.40 -8.83
CA PHE A 94 -3.12 -4.96 -8.96
C PHE A 94 -2.49 -4.42 -7.69
N CYS A 95 -1.55 -3.49 -7.83
CA CYS A 95 -0.95 -2.75 -6.72
C CYS A 95 -0.41 -1.40 -7.18
N ASN A 96 -0.08 -0.51 -6.26
CA ASN A 96 0.70 0.67 -6.58
C ASN A 96 2.20 0.38 -6.43
N LYS A 97 3.05 1.03 -7.23
CA LYS A 97 4.51 0.83 -7.21
C LYS A 97 5.11 1.23 -5.86
N ASP A 98 6.16 0.52 -5.49
CA ASP A 98 7.04 0.86 -4.39
C ASP A 98 8.49 0.88 -4.91
N TYR A 99 9.28 1.87 -4.53
CA TYR A 99 10.55 2.19 -5.18
C TYR A 99 11.77 1.73 -4.39
N GLU A 100 11.57 1.20 -3.18
CA GLU A 100 12.66 0.71 -2.35
C GLU A 100 13.27 -0.59 -2.89
N PRO A 101 14.59 -0.83 -2.68
CA PRO A 101 15.27 -2.01 -3.23
C PRO A 101 14.56 -3.32 -2.88
N TYR A 102 14.24 -3.55 -1.62
CA TYR A 102 13.51 -4.74 -1.19
C TYR A 102 12.14 -4.87 -1.87
N ALA A 103 11.43 -3.76 -2.04
CA ALA A 103 10.12 -3.79 -2.69
C ALA A 103 10.22 -4.18 -4.16
N LYS A 104 11.26 -3.72 -4.87
CA LYS A 104 11.54 -4.10 -6.25
C LYS A 104 11.85 -5.60 -6.38
N GLU A 105 12.69 -6.15 -5.50
CA GLU A 105 13.00 -7.60 -5.46
C GLU A 105 11.73 -8.42 -5.19
N ARG A 106 10.98 -8.06 -4.17
CA ARG A 106 9.71 -8.69 -3.80
C ARG A 106 8.73 -8.69 -4.98
N ASP A 107 8.55 -7.54 -5.64
CA ASP A 107 7.61 -7.39 -6.75
C ASP A 107 8.05 -8.23 -7.96
N GLN A 108 9.35 -8.33 -8.25
CA GLN A 108 9.88 -9.23 -9.29
C GLN A 108 9.57 -10.70 -8.98
N ASP A 109 9.67 -11.13 -7.73
CA ASP A 109 9.33 -12.49 -7.35
C ASP A 109 7.82 -12.78 -7.50
N ILE A 110 6.98 -11.80 -7.18
CA ILE A 110 5.54 -11.92 -7.43
C ILE A 110 5.23 -12.01 -8.92
N VAL A 111 5.88 -11.21 -9.76
CA VAL A 111 5.75 -11.30 -11.23
C VAL A 111 6.09 -12.72 -11.72
N LYS A 112 7.22 -13.29 -11.28
CA LYS A 112 7.59 -14.68 -11.65
C LYS A 112 6.54 -15.72 -11.23
N ILE A 113 5.92 -15.52 -10.04
CA ILE A 113 4.84 -16.40 -9.56
C ILE A 113 3.61 -16.26 -10.44
N CYS A 114 3.23 -15.03 -10.78
CA CYS A 114 2.11 -14.74 -11.66
C CYS A 114 2.30 -15.35 -13.03
N ASP A 115 3.45 -15.16 -13.66
CA ASP A 115 3.79 -15.71 -14.97
C ASP A 115 3.67 -17.25 -14.98
N LYS A 116 4.21 -17.92 -13.96
CA LYS A 116 4.13 -19.39 -13.83
C LYS A 116 2.69 -19.91 -13.67
N GLN A 117 1.78 -19.10 -13.14
CA GLN A 117 0.40 -19.49 -12.84
C GLN A 117 -0.61 -18.88 -13.82
N GLY A 118 -0.16 -18.19 -14.88
CA GLY A 118 -1.01 -17.56 -15.87
C GLY A 118 -1.86 -16.41 -15.33
N VAL A 119 -1.35 -15.68 -14.35
CA VAL A 119 -1.99 -14.54 -13.70
C VAL A 119 -1.35 -13.25 -14.18
N SER A 120 -2.15 -12.25 -14.54
CA SER A 120 -1.63 -10.93 -14.91
C SER A 120 -1.20 -10.12 -13.68
N TYR A 121 -0.09 -9.38 -13.79
CA TYR A 121 0.36 -8.47 -12.73
C TYR A 121 0.42 -7.03 -13.25
N TYR A 122 -0.22 -6.10 -12.52
CA TYR A 122 -0.29 -4.69 -12.87
C TYR A 122 0.15 -3.83 -11.70
N SER A 123 1.11 -2.93 -11.95
CA SER A 123 1.56 -1.95 -10.96
C SER A 123 1.46 -0.53 -11.50
N PHE A 124 1.05 0.42 -10.67
CA PHE A 124 0.71 1.79 -11.06
C PHE A 124 1.49 2.81 -10.25
N LYS A 125 1.86 3.90 -10.89
CA LYS A 125 2.39 5.09 -10.23
C LYS A 125 1.28 5.71 -9.36
N ASP A 126 1.55 5.97 -8.09
CA ASP A 126 0.55 6.49 -7.17
C ASP A 126 1.15 7.48 -6.15
N HIS A 127 2.13 7.09 -5.35
CA HIS A 127 2.65 7.95 -4.28
C HIS A 127 3.80 8.89 -4.70
N VAL A 128 4.10 8.97 -5.97
CA VAL A 128 5.02 9.94 -6.56
C VAL A 128 4.37 10.61 -7.76
N ILE A 129 4.69 11.88 -7.98
CA ILE A 129 4.22 12.63 -9.17
C ILE A 129 4.98 12.17 -10.41
N PHE A 130 6.29 12.02 -10.29
CA PHE A 130 7.15 11.51 -11.36
C PHE A 130 7.91 10.28 -10.89
N GLU A 131 8.03 9.29 -11.77
CA GLU A 131 8.84 8.11 -11.53
C GLU A 131 10.33 8.40 -11.67
N GLU A 132 11.17 7.45 -11.28
CA GLU A 132 12.63 7.60 -11.19
C GLU A 132 13.31 7.95 -12.52
N ASP A 133 12.72 7.57 -13.65
CA ASP A 133 13.20 7.80 -15.01
C ASP A 133 12.52 8.99 -15.71
N GLU A 134 11.52 9.61 -15.08
CA GLU A 134 10.78 10.71 -15.66
C GLU A 134 11.50 12.06 -15.51
N ILE A 135 12.40 12.23 -14.54
CA ILE A 135 13.20 13.43 -14.31
C ILE A 135 14.68 13.06 -14.31
N VAL A 136 15.25 13.00 -15.48
CA VAL A 136 16.65 12.66 -15.71
C VAL A 136 17.37 13.74 -16.51
N LYS A 137 18.70 13.71 -16.52
CA LYS A 137 19.53 14.56 -17.37
C LYS A 137 19.36 14.19 -18.84
N ASN A 138 19.90 15.01 -19.74
CA ASN A 138 19.85 14.77 -21.20
C ASN A 138 20.53 13.46 -21.64
N ASP A 139 21.48 12.97 -20.84
CA ASP A 139 22.19 11.70 -21.05
C ASP A 139 21.47 10.49 -20.41
N GLY A 140 20.27 10.70 -19.85
CA GLY A 140 19.46 9.66 -19.18
C GLY A 140 19.92 9.33 -17.75
N THR A 141 20.97 10.00 -17.23
CA THR A 141 21.45 9.75 -15.87
C THR A 141 20.68 10.57 -14.83
N PRO A 142 20.56 10.10 -13.57
CA PRO A 142 19.89 10.85 -12.52
C PRO A 142 20.65 12.12 -12.12
N TYR A 143 19.91 13.10 -11.63
CA TYR A 143 20.49 14.30 -11.02
C TYR A 143 21.08 13.94 -9.64
N VAL A 144 22.30 14.42 -9.36
CA VAL A 144 22.98 14.26 -8.06
C VAL A 144 22.83 15.53 -7.21
N VAL A 145 22.50 16.66 -7.82
CA VAL A 145 22.38 17.97 -7.16
C VAL A 145 20.93 18.41 -7.20
N TYR A 146 20.41 18.87 -6.06
CA TYR A 146 19.00 19.22 -5.88
C TYR A 146 18.55 20.38 -6.79
N THR A 147 19.33 21.46 -6.90
CA THR A 147 18.90 22.66 -7.62
C THR A 147 18.57 22.42 -9.10
N PRO A 148 19.41 21.77 -9.91
CA PRO A 148 19.05 21.47 -11.30
C PRO A 148 17.91 20.44 -11.39
N TYR A 149 17.85 19.46 -10.46
CA TYR A 149 16.73 18.53 -10.37
C TYR A 149 15.40 19.24 -10.13
N SER A 150 15.33 20.09 -9.11
CA SER A 150 14.10 20.80 -8.75
C SER A 150 13.61 21.73 -9.86
N LYS A 151 14.52 22.40 -10.58
CA LYS A 151 14.16 23.21 -11.74
C LYS A 151 13.49 22.37 -12.84
N LYS A 152 14.10 21.24 -13.21
CA LYS A 152 13.55 20.34 -14.23
C LYS A 152 12.24 19.71 -13.79
N TRP A 153 12.15 19.32 -12.50
CA TRP A 153 10.93 18.80 -11.91
C TRP A 153 9.78 19.79 -11.97
N LEU A 154 10.02 21.07 -11.57
CA LEU A 154 9.01 22.13 -11.59
C LEU A 154 8.59 22.52 -13.02
N GLU A 155 9.52 22.52 -13.97
CA GLU A 155 9.24 22.74 -15.39
C GLU A 155 8.23 21.69 -15.89
N LYS A 156 8.55 20.40 -15.71
CA LYS A 156 7.69 19.30 -16.12
C LYS A 156 6.35 19.29 -15.37
N PHE A 157 6.36 19.64 -14.07
CA PHE A 157 5.14 19.71 -13.27
C PHE A 157 4.15 20.76 -13.80
N LYS A 158 4.61 21.92 -14.24
CA LYS A 158 3.76 22.97 -14.83
C LYS A 158 3.08 22.54 -16.14
N GLU A 159 3.71 21.63 -16.87
CA GLU A 159 3.19 21.09 -18.13
C GLU A 159 2.28 19.86 -17.91
N SER A 160 2.38 19.22 -16.75
CA SER A 160 1.63 18.00 -16.45
C SER A 160 0.23 18.32 -15.91
N LYS A 161 -0.72 17.44 -16.24
CA LYS A 161 -2.03 17.42 -15.59
C LYS A 161 -2.03 16.28 -14.56
N LEU A 162 -2.30 16.61 -13.31
CA LEU A 162 -2.56 15.57 -12.30
C LEU A 162 -3.97 15.01 -12.53
N GLU A 163 -4.04 13.70 -12.62
CA GLU A 163 -5.31 12.97 -12.70
C GLU A 163 -5.76 12.55 -11.29
N SER A 164 -7.06 12.64 -11.03
CA SER A 164 -7.67 12.07 -9.84
C SER A 164 -8.33 10.75 -10.17
N TYR A 165 -8.10 9.75 -9.34
CA TYR A 165 -8.61 8.39 -9.51
C TYR A 165 -9.68 8.09 -8.47
N ASN A 166 -10.92 8.47 -8.74
CA ASN A 166 -12.05 8.35 -7.80
C ASN A 166 -12.42 6.88 -7.54
N SER A 167 -11.51 6.14 -6.89
CA SER A 167 -11.67 4.72 -6.55
C SER A 167 -12.86 4.48 -5.62
N GLU A 168 -13.18 5.44 -4.75
CA GLU A 168 -14.31 5.41 -3.82
C GLU A 168 -15.67 5.21 -4.53
N ASN A 169 -15.82 5.68 -5.76
CA ASN A 169 -17.05 5.53 -6.54
C ASN A 169 -17.30 4.09 -7.04
N HIS A 170 -16.31 3.23 -6.95
CA HIS A 170 -16.34 1.86 -7.47
C HIS A 170 -16.19 0.77 -6.40
N LEU A 171 -16.23 1.13 -5.11
CA LEU A 171 -16.04 0.18 -3.99
C LEU A 171 -17.10 -0.93 -3.95
N HIS A 172 -18.22 -0.75 -4.64
CA HIS A 172 -19.24 -1.80 -4.79
C HIS A 172 -18.72 -3.03 -5.55
N ASN A 173 -17.61 -2.92 -6.31
CA ASN A 173 -16.93 -4.01 -6.99
C ASN A 173 -15.96 -4.80 -6.08
N LEU A 174 -15.81 -4.40 -4.83
CA LEU A 174 -15.09 -5.21 -3.84
C LEU A 174 -15.90 -6.47 -3.49
N VAL A 175 -15.18 -7.57 -3.26
CA VAL A 175 -15.80 -8.82 -2.81
C VAL A 175 -16.48 -8.64 -1.45
N LYS A 176 -17.68 -9.21 -1.30
CA LYS A 176 -18.38 -9.20 -0.01
C LYS A 176 -17.64 -10.08 1.00
N ALA A 177 -17.55 -9.59 2.24
CA ALA A 177 -16.82 -10.31 3.29
C ALA A 177 -17.33 -11.74 3.53
N ASN A 178 -18.65 -11.95 3.40
CA ASN A 178 -19.29 -13.24 3.58
C ASN A 178 -19.01 -14.24 2.45
N ASN A 179 -18.54 -13.77 1.29
CA ASN A 179 -18.21 -14.63 0.15
C ASN A 179 -16.78 -15.18 0.21
N ILE A 180 -16.03 -14.84 1.24
CA ILE A 180 -14.67 -15.33 1.49
C ILE A 180 -14.69 -16.15 2.76
N GLU A 181 -14.42 -17.45 2.64
CA GLU A 181 -14.35 -18.35 3.79
C GLU A 181 -13.12 -18.04 4.65
N HIS A 182 -13.37 -17.35 5.77
CA HIS A 182 -12.33 -16.95 6.71
C HIS A 182 -11.67 -18.12 7.45
N ALA A 183 -12.39 -19.23 7.60
CA ALA A 183 -11.91 -20.37 8.38
C ALA A 183 -10.60 -20.96 7.84
N ASP A 184 -10.41 -20.90 6.51
CA ASP A 184 -9.21 -21.43 5.87
C ASP A 184 -8.01 -20.47 5.98
N PHE A 185 -8.25 -19.15 6.02
CA PHE A 185 -7.18 -18.16 6.18
C PHE A 185 -6.54 -18.23 7.58
N ASN A 186 -7.37 -18.36 8.63
CA ASN A 186 -6.88 -18.41 10.01
C ASN A 186 -6.10 -19.67 10.32
N LYS A 187 -6.37 -20.78 9.62
CA LYS A 187 -5.63 -22.04 9.80
C LYS A 187 -4.27 -22.02 9.09
N THR A 188 -4.16 -21.31 7.98
CA THR A 188 -2.98 -21.32 7.10
C THR A 188 -2.02 -20.18 7.40
N PHE A 189 -2.54 -19.04 7.88
CA PHE A 189 -1.77 -17.84 8.19
C PHE A 189 -2.00 -17.44 9.64
N ASN A 190 -0.94 -17.35 10.42
CA ASN A 190 -1.02 -16.78 11.77
C ASN A 190 -1.32 -15.30 11.67
N ASN A 191 -2.60 -14.92 11.78
CA ASN A 191 -3.08 -13.55 11.63
C ASN A 191 -2.97 -12.72 12.92
N GLU A 192 -2.31 -13.25 13.96
CA GLU A 192 -2.06 -12.47 15.17
C GLU A 192 -1.06 -11.35 14.87
N VAL A 193 -1.60 -10.17 14.64
CA VAL A 193 -0.80 -8.94 14.62
C VAL A 193 -0.65 -8.47 16.05
N ILE A 194 0.57 -8.55 16.56
CA ILE A 194 0.91 -8.01 17.88
C ILE A 194 0.92 -6.50 17.78
N TYR A 195 -0.02 -5.84 18.45
CA TYR A 195 -0.08 -4.37 18.50
C TYR A 195 0.66 -3.87 19.74
N PRO A 196 1.46 -2.78 19.62
CA PRO A 196 1.99 -2.09 20.78
C PRO A 196 0.82 -1.59 21.65
N LYS A 197 0.83 -1.96 22.92
CA LYS A 197 -0.33 -1.73 23.82
C LYS A 197 -0.58 -0.27 24.18
N ASN A 198 0.39 0.63 24.06
CA ASN A 198 0.37 1.93 24.75
C ASN A 198 0.72 3.15 23.87
N TYR A 199 0.59 3.09 22.56
CA TYR A 199 0.80 4.31 21.76
C TYR A 199 -0.48 5.15 21.72
N VAL A 200 -0.40 6.35 22.27
CA VAL A 200 -1.43 7.38 22.15
C VAL A 200 -0.87 8.49 21.30
N LEU A 201 -1.51 8.75 20.16
CA LEU A 201 -1.16 9.90 19.33
C LEU A 201 -1.48 11.17 20.12
N ASN A 202 -0.46 11.99 20.39
CA ASN A 202 -0.68 13.24 21.11
C ASN A 202 -1.03 14.34 20.10
N ASN A 203 -2.32 14.57 19.90
CA ASN A 203 -2.81 15.58 18.96
C ASN A 203 -2.29 16.98 19.28
N ASN A 204 -2.07 17.32 20.55
CA ASN A 204 -1.51 18.63 20.93
C ASN A 204 -0.09 18.86 20.38
N ILE A 205 0.71 17.79 20.21
CA ILE A 205 2.03 17.87 19.58
C ILE A 205 1.90 18.10 18.08
N ILE A 206 0.96 17.40 17.44
CA ILE A 206 0.73 17.50 16.00
C ILE A 206 0.17 18.87 15.64
N ASP A 207 -0.81 19.36 16.38
CA ASP A 207 -1.43 20.68 16.18
C ASP A 207 -0.44 21.83 16.29
N LYS A 208 0.62 21.67 17.11
CA LYS A 208 1.70 22.65 17.30
C LYS A 208 2.97 22.34 16.50
N TYR A 209 2.91 21.40 15.58
CA TYR A 209 4.11 20.92 14.87
C TYR A 209 4.83 22.03 14.11
N GLU A 210 4.11 22.94 13.46
CA GLU A 210 4.71 24.06 12.73
C GLU A 210 5.53 24.99 13.65
N ASP A 211 5.02 25.26 14.85
CA ASP A 211 5.66 26.15 15.81
C ASP A 211 6.86 25.50 16.52
N THR A 212 6.86 24.19 16.65
CA THR A 212 7.79 23.45 17.53
C THR A 212 8.86 22.64 16.76
N ARG A 213 8.63 22.29 15.50
CA ARG A 213 9.50 21.38 14.72
C ARG A 213 10.97 21.84 14.60
N ASN A 214 11.22 23.14 14.66
CA ASN A 214 12.56 23.71 14.51
C ASN A 214 13.32 23.85 15.86
N PHE A 215 12.71 23.46 16.95
CA PHE A 215 13.26 23.59 18.30
C PHE A 215 13.50 22.20 18.93
N PRO A 216 14.63 21.55 18.64
CA PRO A 216 14.88 20.17 19.11
C PRO A 216 14.99 20.03 20.65
N ALA A 217 15.16 21.14 21.36
CA ALA A 217 15.19 21.17 22.84
C ALA A 217 13.79 21.08 23.47
N LEU A 218 12.72 21.26 22.69
CA LEU A 218 11.36 21.11 23.21
C LEU A 218 10.95 19.64 23.14
N ASP A 219 10.40 19.13 24.24
CA ASP A 219 9.82 17.77 24.29
C ASP A 219 8.44 17.74 23.62
N SER A 220 8.39 18.20 22.39
CA SER A 220 7.19 18.40 21.58
C SER A 220 7.28 17.76 20.20
N THR A 221 8.31 16.96 19.94
CA THR A 221 8.46 16.20 18.71
C THR A 221 7.91 14.78 18.89
N SER A 222 7.23 14.25 17.88
CA SER A 222 6.87 12.84 17.83
C SER A 222 8.16 12.01 17.76
N ARG A 223 8.55 11.42 18.84
CA ARG A 223 9.63 10.42 18.92
C ARG A 223 9.02 9.03 19.02
#